data_90739225f36bf3914304f6d1bbf91f28
#
_entry.id   90739225f36bf3914304f6d1bbf91f28
#
_cell.length_a   1.000
_cell.length_b   1.000
_cell.length_c   1.000
_cell.angle_alpha   90.00
_cell.angle_beta   90.00
_cell.angle_gamma   90.00
#
_symmetry.space_group_name_H-M   'P 1'
#
loop_
_entity.id
_entity.type
_entity.pdbx_description
1 polymer ?
#
loop_
_entity_poly.entity_id
_entity_poly.type
_entity_poly.pdbx_seq_one_letter_code
_entity_poly.pdbx_strand_id
1 'polypeptide(L)'
;MARSITRRHFTGILSAAPLAVPFFTQRAVSQEVSPARRCSSLAVDGDRARFYLEGLSQPVKLFVISDTHLFRDDQRGEPFRQYSERMAGAYHRTTDIHTGNPTDPETALAATLEKAKKYAPDALVLLGDMVSFPSEAGVEWLVEKLNETGLRWYYISGNHDWHYEGLPGSEIELRGQWAPKRLGPLYHGENPLMYAVDIKGVRLLMIDDSTNEILPEQLEFFRTEAALGQPMILGMHIPLYAEGRDLGFGCGHPDWNAQHDHVWEIERRERWPETGHSATTLAFRREVLAAPNMLAVVTGHIHQKSLDIIGGTPQFVVPMNAAGGYLQVEILPSGNRGE
;
A
#
# COMPACT_ATOMS: atom_id res chain seq x y z
N MET A 1 -1.31 58.19 65.25
CA MET A 1 0.03 58.71 65.53
C MET A 1 0.88 58.49 64.30
N ALA A 2 1.26 59.60 63.67
CA ALA A 2 2.07 59.64 62.47
C ALA A 2 3.55 59.49 62.81
N ARG A 3 4.32 58.83 61.92
CA ARG A 3 5.73 59.17 61.70
C ARG A 3 6.12 58.92 60.24
N SER A 4 6.38 60.03 59.61
CA SER A 4 7.07 60.24 58.34
C SER A 4 8.56 59.88 58.46
N ILE A 5 9.19 59.28 57.44
CA ILE A 5 10.61 59.37 57.17
C ILE A 5 10.89 59.37 55.67
N THR A 6 11.37 60.43 55.24
CA THR A 6 12.09 61.00 54.10
C THR A 6 12.74 60.11 53.08
N ARG A 7 12.60 60.54 51.77
CA ARG A 7 13.36 60.19 50.56
C ARG A 7 14.85 60.48 50.70
N ARG A 8 15.68 59.55 50.20
CA ARG A 8 17.04 59.90 49.72
C ARG A 8 17.16 59.42 48.29
N HIS A 9 17.44 60.36 47.39
CA HIS A 9 17.84 60.15 46.04
C HIS A 9 19.25 59.53 45.95
N PHE A 10 19.43 58.51 45.17
CA PHE A 10 20.73 58.07 44.68
C PHE A 10 20.65 57.98 43.17
N THR A 11 21.27 58.91 42.46
CA THR A 11 21.52 58.91 41.02
C THR A 11 22.76 58.07 40.78
N GLY A 12 22.56 56.89 40.28
CA GLY A 12 23.65 56.04 39.72
C GLY A 12 23.51 55.98 38.24
N ILE A 13 24.42 56.55 37.50
CA ILE A 13 24.57 56.46 36.05
C ILE A 13 25.17 55.10 35.76
N LEU A 14 24.38 54.20 35.17
CA LEU A 14 24.83 52.94 34.59
C LEU A 14 24.91 53.11 33.05
N SER A 15 26.12 53.21 32.55
CA SER A 15 26.42 53.12 31.11
C SER A 15 26.17 51.71 30.63
N ALA A 16 25.13 51.52 29.82
CA ALA A 16 24.85 50.28 29.12
C ALA A 16 25.68 50.20 27.82
N ALA A 17 26.64 49.29 27.77
CA ALA A 17 27.27 48.90 26.55
C ALA A 17 26.33 47.97 25.73
N PRO A 18 26.18 48.14 24.41
CA PRO A 18 25.35 47.24 23.60
C PRO A 18 26.03 45.89 23.46
N LEU A 19 25.43 44.84 23.99
CA LEU A 19 25.77 43.46 23.67
C LEU A 19 25.34 43.19 22.23
N ALA A 20 26.33 43.10 21.30
CA ALA A 20 26.13 42.63 19.95
C ALA A 20 25.81 41.10 19.99
N VAL A 21 24.56 40.73 19.80
CA VAL A 21 24.13 39.34 19.57
C VAL A 21 24.50 39.00 18.14
N PRO A 22 25.33 37.98 17.89
CA PRO A 22 25.58 37.56 16.53
C PRO A 22 24.31 36.96 15.92
N PHE A 23 23.75 37.62 14.93
CA PHE A 23 22.74 37.03 14.05
C PHE A 23 23.40 35.90 13.26
N PHE A 24 23.22 34.65 13.72
CA PHE A 24 23.43 33.51 12.86
C PHE A 24 22.32 33.52 11.81
N THR A 25 22.59 34.06 10.65
CA THR A 25 21.79 33.78 9.47
C THR A 25 21.97 32.30 9.13
N GLN A 26 21.03 31.46 9.61
CA GLN A 26 20.84 30.14 9.01
C GLN A 26 20.50 30.40 7.53
N ARG A 27 21.49 30.19 6.66
CA ARG A 27 21.21 29.97 5.25
C ARG A 27 20.32 28.72 5.20
N ALA A 28 19.05 28.92 4.95
CA ALA A 28 18.20 27.87 4.45
C ALA A 28 18.88 27.35 3.19
N VAL A 29 19.52 26.21 3.29
CA VAL A 29 19.90 25.43 2.10
C VAL A 29 18.56 25.03 1.50
N SER A 30 18.12 25.79 0.49
CA SER A 30 17.07 25.32 -0.39
C SER A 30 17.61 24.05 -1.01
N GLN A 31 17.14 22.88 -0.53
CA GLN A 31 17.28 21.67 -1.30
C GLN A 31 16.61 21.98 -2.65
N GLU A 32 17.41 22.14 -3.69
CA GLU A 32 16.88 22.08 -5.04
C GLU A 32 16.19 20.74 -5.16
N VAL A 33 14.87 20.76 -5.15
CA VAL A 33 14.06 19.58 -5.47
C VAL A 33 14.44 19.22 -6.89
N SER A 34 15.21 18.15 -7.04
CA SER A 34 15.60 17.64 -8.36
C SER A 34 14.33 17.49 -9.19
N PRO A 35 14.28 17.99 -10.44
CA PRO A 35 13.08 17.90 -11.24
C PRO A 35 12.61 16.44 -11.27
N ALA A 36 11.31 16.22 -11.02
CA ALA A 36 10.74 14.89 -10.99
C ALA A 36 11.17 14.11 -12.23
N ARG A 37 11.80 12.96 -12.02
CA ARG A 37 12.29 12.11 -13.12
C ARG A 37 11.09 11.72 -13.98
N ARG A 38 11.14 12.02 -15.26
CA ARG A 38 10.02 11.78 -16.17
C ARG A 38 10.06 10.35 -16.69
N CYS A 39 8.93 9.68 -16.61
CA CYS A 39 8.70 8.46 -17.36
C CYS A 39 8.55 8.82 -18.85
N SER A 40 9.48 8.37 -19.68
CA SER A 40 9.48 8.69 -21.12
C SER A 40 8.53 7.77 -21.89
N SER A 41 8.30 6.55 -21.41
CA SER A 41 7.34 5.61 -22.00
C SER A 41 6.96 4.49 -21.04
N LEU A 42 5.78 3.92 -21.27
CA LEU A 42 5.29 2.71 -20.65
C LEU A 42 4.96 1.69 -21.75
N ALA A 43 5.50 0.48 -21.64
CA ALA A 43 5.16 -0.65 -22.51
C ALA A 43 4.58 -1.80 -21.65
N VAL A 44 3.46 -2.36 -22.10
CA VAL A 44 2.80 -3.51 -21.45
C VAL A 44 2.76 -4.69 -22.41
N ASP A 45 3.24 -5.83 -21.94
CA ASP A 45 3.30 -7.06 -22.74
C ASP A 45 2.99 -8.28 -21.85
N GLY A 46 1.83 -8.89 -22.05
CA GLY A 46 1.35 -9.96 -21.19
C GLY A 46 1.31 -9.54 -19.72
N ASP A 47 2.05 -10.23 -18.86
CA ASP A 47 2.13 -9.97 -17.43
C ASP A 47 3.32 -9.08 -17.06
N ARG A 48 3.83 -8.28 -17.99
CA ARG A 48 4.97 -7.40 -17.80
C ARG A 48 4.65 -5.96 -18.14
N ALA A 49 4.97 -5.05 -17.22
CA ALA A 49 4.94 -3.60 -17.41
C ALA A 49 6.38 -3.06 -17.35
N ARG A 50 6.79 -2.27 -18.35
CA ARG A 50 8.12 -1.65 -18.44
C ARG A 50 7.99 -0.15 -18.50
N PHE A 51 8.55 0.51 -17.50
CA PHE A 51 8.66 1.97 -17.42
C PHE A 51 10.06 2.38 -17.83
N TYR A 52 10.17 3.31 -18.75
CA TYR A 52 11.45 3.90 -19.14
C TYR A 52 11.59 5.27 -18.49
N LEU A 53 12.59 5.42 -17.61
CA LEU A 53 12.72 6.56 -16.71
C LEU A 53 14.03 7.30 -16.94
N GLU A 54 13.94 8.60 -17.17
CA GLU A 54 15.12 9.47 -17.31
C GLU A 54 15.87 9.58 -15.99
N GLY A 55 17.20 9.54 -16.05
CA GLY A 55 18.08 9.70 -14.90
C GLY A 55 18.10 8.53 -13.90
N LEU A 56 17.45 7.40 -14.20
CA LEU A 56 17.64 6.17 -13.44
C LEU A 56 19.04 5.58 -13.75
N SER A 57 19.78 5.19 -12.72
CA SER A 57 21.16 4.69 -12.87
C SER A 57 21.24 3.20 -13.19
N GLN A 58 20.26 2.42 -12.76
CA GLN A 58 20.22 0.97 -12.93
C GLN A 58 18.78 0.46 -12.95
N PRO A 59 18.51 -0.68 -13.60
CA PRO A 59 17.18 -1.26 -13.63
C PRO A 59 16.65 -1.62 -12.23
N VAL A 60 15.32 -1.47 -12.06
CA VAL A 60 14.56 -1.99 -10.91
C VAL A 60 13.58 -3.02 -11.41
N LYS A 61 13.50 -4.16 -10.73
CA LYS A 61 12.58 -5.25 -11.05
C LYS A 61 11.74 -5.60 -9.83
N LEU A 62 10.42 -5.55 -9.99
CA LEU A 62 9.49 -6.02 -8.97
C LEU A 62 8.70 -7.19 -9.52
N PHE A 63 8.34 -8.13 -8.66
CA PHE A 63 7.43 -9.21 -8.97
C PHE A 63 6.24 -9.13 -8.02
N VAL A 64 5.06 -8.86 -8.57
CA VAL A 64 3.87 -8.51 -7.78
C VAL A 64 2.90 -9.68 -7.77
N ILE A 65 2.41 -10.00 -6.57
CA ILE A 65 1.44 -11.08 -6.29
C ILE A 65 0.31 -10.48 -5.44
N SER A 66 -0.93 -10.85 -5.73
CA SER A 66 -2.12 -10.47 -4.97
C SER A 66 -3.15 -11.60 -5.01
N ASP A 67 -4.07 -11.61 -4.06
CA ASP A 67 -5.26 -12.48 -4.09
C ASP A 67 -4.91 -13.97 -4.20
N THR A 68 -4.03 -14.44 -3.33
CA THR A 68 -3.67 -15.87 -3.23
C THR A 68 -4.75 -16.67 -2.53
N HIS A 69 -5.43 -16.09 -1.52
CA HIS A 69 -6.52 -16.71 -0.79
C HIS A 69 -6.19 -18.09 -0.20
N LEU A 70 -5.04 -18.21 0.45
CA LEU A 70 -4.71 -19.43 1.20
C LEU A 70 -5.76 -19.68 2.29
N PHE A 71 -6.23 -20.92 2.40
CA PHE A 71 -7.27 -21.31 3.36
C PHE A 71 -6.79 -22.39 4.35
N ARG A 72 -5.49 -22.56 4.49
CA ARG A 72 -4.88 -23.48 5.44
C ARG A 72 -5.25 -23.11 6.87
N ASP A 73 -5.71 -24.08 7.65
CA ASP A 73 -6.06 -23.90 9.06
C ASP A 73 -5.68 -25.14 9.87
N ASP A 74 -5.64 -25.01 11.20
CA ASP A 74 -5.38 -26.11 12.12
C ASP A 74 -6.24 -26.01 13.40
N GLN A 75 -5.88 -26.75 14.46
CA GLN A 75 -6.66 -26.75 15.71
C GLN A 75 -6.70 -25.37 16.39
N ARG A 76 -5.76 -24.48 16.14
CA ARG A 76 -5.74 -23.11 16.68
C ARG A 76 -6.87 -22.26 16.11
N GLY A 77 -7.32 -22.56 14.89
CA GLY A 77 -8.47 -21.92 14.23
C GLY A 77 -9.84 -22.41 14.68
N GLU A 78 -9.92 -23.50 15.45
CA GLU A 78 -11.19 -24.10 15.90
C GLU A 78 -12.20 -23.10 16.51
N PRO A 79 -11.79 -22.13 17.34
CA PRO A 79 -12.71 -21.13 17.89
C PRO A 79 -13.36 -20.22 16.84
N PHE A 80 -12.79 -20.13 15.64
CA PHE A 80 -13.23 -19.26 14.55
C PHE A 80 -13.80 -20.03 13.37
N ARG A 81 -13.86 -21.36 13.44
CA ARG A 81 -14.25 -22.24 12.32
C ARG A 81 -15.61 -21.89 11.73
N GLN A 82 -16.58 -21.53 12.54
CA GLN A 82 -17.90 -21.10 12.09
C GLN A 82 -17.87 -19.90 11.13
N TYR A 83 -16.80 -19.10 11.18
CA TYR A 83 -16.57 -17.95 10.31
C TYR A 83 -15.68 -18.29 9.11
N SER A 84 -14.65 -19.13 9.31
CA SER A 84 -13.65 -19.44 8.30
C SER A 84 -14.10 -20.50 7.29
N GLU A 85 -15.00 -21.43 7.63
CA GLU A 85 -15.42 -22.52 6.73
C GLU A 85 -15.98 -22.02 5.38
N ARG A 86 -16.80 -20.97 5.40
CA ARG A 86 -17.36 -20.39 4.18
C ARG A 86 -16.26 -19.75 3.32
N MET A 87 -15.34 -19.03 3.94
CA MET A 87 -14.23 -18.36 3.26
C MET A 87 -13.27 -19.38 2.64
N ALA A 88 -12.98 -20.47 3.35
CA ALA A 88 -12.15 -21.57 2.87
C ALA A 88 -12.70 -22.20 1.58
N GLY A 89 -14.03 -22.24 1.42
CA GLY A 89 -14.69 -22.83 0.25
C GLY A 89 -14.65 -21.96 -1.01
N ALA A 90 -14.41 -20.65 -0.89
CA ALA A 90 -14.61 -19.70 -1.98
C ALA A 90 -13.63 -19.90 -3.14
N TYR A 91 -12.33 -20.16 -2.86
CA TYR A 91 -11.27 -20.21 -3.87
C TYR A 91 -10.46 -21.51 -3.86
N HIS A 92 -10.92 -22.55 -3.19
CA HIS A 92 -10.16 -23.80 -2.99
C HIS A 92 -9.94 -24.61 -4.29
N ARG A 93 -10.66 -24.30 -5.34
CA ARG A 93 -10.46 -24.87 -6.70
C ARG A 93 -10.59 -23.77 -7.71
N THR A 94 -9.55 -23.60 -8.51
CA THR A 94 -9.45 -22.57 -9.54
C THR A 94 -8.95 -23.17 -10.85
N THR A 95 -8.83 -22.34 -11.88
CA THR A 95 -8.23 -22.71 -13.16
C THR A 95 -7.05 -21.78 -13.41
N ASP A 96 -5.88 -22.35 -13.63
CA ASP A 96 -4.66 -21.58 -13.94
C ASP A 96 -4.85 -20.77 -15.23
N ILE A 97 -4.68 -19.46 -15.15
CA ILE A 97 -4.97 -18.53 -16.27
C ILE A 97 -3.98 -18.64 -17.42
N HIS A 98 -2.81 -19.26 -17.23
CA HIS A 98 -1.80 -19.42 -18.26
C HIS A 98 -1.90 -20.76 -18.98
N THR A 99 -2.35 -21.82 -18.28
CA THR A 99 -2.37 -23.18 -18.82
C THR A 99 -3.78 -23.71 -19.09
N GLY A 100 -4.81 -23.12 -18.46
CA GLY A 100 -6.18 -23.61 -18.49
C GLY A 100 -6.41 -24.88 -17.66
N ASN A 101 -5.43 -25.34 -16.90
CA ASN A 101 -5.54 -26.53 -16.07
C ASN A 101 -6.17 -26.23 -14.70
N PRO A 102 -6.87 -27.19 -14.08
CA PRO A 102 -7.28 -27.06 -12.69
C PRO A 102 -6.09 -26.81 -11.77
N THR A 103 -6.27 -25.94 -10.79
CA THR A 103 -5.27 -25.61 -9.75
C THR A 103 -5.95 -25.31 -8.42
N ASP A 104 -5.17 -24.95 -7.43
CA ASP A 104 -5.58 -24.46 -6.11
C ASP A 104 -4.60 -23.40 -5.62
N PRO A 105 -4.93 -22.61 -4.59
CA PRO A 105 -4.09 -21.52 -4.10
C PRO A 105 -2.66 -21.91 -3.74
N GLU A 106 -2.47 -23.04 -3.07
CA GLU A 106 -1.13 -23.49 -2.66
C GLU A 106 -0.26 -23.88 -3.87
N THR A 107 -0.84 -24.66 -4.79
CA THR A 107 -0.20 -25.06 -6.03
C THR A 107 0.12 -23.86 -6.92
N ALA A 108 -0.82 -22.93 -7.05
CA ALA A 108 -0.66 -21.70 -7.84
C ALA A 108 0.44 -20.80 -7.27
N LEU A 109 0.45 -20.57 -5.94
CA LEU A 109 1.49 -19.78 -5.29
C LEU A 109 2.87 -20.42 -5.46
N ALA A 110 3.00 -21.72 -5.19
CA ALA A 110 4.28 -22.42 -5.33
C ALA A 110 4.84 -22.29 -6.76
N ALA A 111 4.01 -22.49 -7.79
CA ALA A 111 4.40 -22.32 -9.19
C ALA A 111 4.79 -20.86 -9.51
N THR A 112 4.07 -19.89 -8.93
CA THR A 112 4.36 -18.45 -9.11
C THR A 112 5.66 -18.04 -8.43
N LEU A 113 5.96 -18.55 -7.24
CA LEU A 113 7.23 -18.29 -6.54
C LEU A 113 8.43 -18.86 -7.31
N GLU A 114 8.29 -20.03 -7.96
CA GLU A 114 9.33 -20.55 -8.85
C GLU A 114 9.56 -19.67 -10.09
N LYS A 115 8.49 -19.09 -10.65
CA LYS A 115 8.61 -18.08 -11.73
C LYS A 115 9.34 -16.82 -11.20
N ALA A 116 9.01 -16.36 -10.00
CA ALA A 116 9.66 -15.22 -9.37
C ALA A 116 11.16 -15.47 -9.13
N LYS A 117 11.56 -16.64 -8.64
CA LYS A 117 12.97 -17.01 -8.48
C LYS A 117 13.73 -16.96 -9.81
N LYS A 118 13.14 -17.47 -10.88
CA LYS A 118 13.75 -17.43 -12.23
C LYS A 118 13.84 -16.00 -12.79
N TYR A 119 12.87 -15.15 -12.47
CA TYR A 119 12.87 -13.75 -12.88
C TYR A 119 13.92 -12.92 -12.13
N ALA A 120 14.28 -13.33 -10.91
CA ALA A 120 15.24 -12.70 -10.03
C ALA A 120 14.92 -11.19 -9.82
N PRO A 121 13.79 -10.84 -9.21
CA PRO A 121 13.44 -9.46 -8.92
C PRO A 121 14.28 -8.89 -7.80
N ASP A 122 14.30 -7.57 -7.69
CA ASP A 122 14.87 -6.87 -6.52
C ASP A 122 13.96 -7.02 -5.28
N ALA A 123 12.66 -7.23 -5.50
CA ALA A 123 11.69 -7.53 -4.45
C ALA A 123 10.44 -8.24 -4.99
N LEU A 124 9.85 -9.08 -4.13
CA LEU A 124 8.45 -9.47 -4.23
C LEU A 124 7.59 -8.38 -3.61
N VAL A 125 6.43 -8.09 -4.21
CA VAL A 125 5.44 -7.16 -3.67
C VAL A 125 4.13 -7.92 -3.51
N LEU A 126 3.65 -8.04 -2.28
CA LEU A 126 2.46 -8.81 -1.92
C LEU A 126 1.35 -7.81 -1.58
N LEU A 127 0.33 -7.74 -2.44
CA LEU A 127 -0.71 -6.71 -2.37
C LEU A 127 -2.02 -7.22 -1.74
N GLY A 128 -1.91 -8.01 -0.68
CA GLY A 128 -3.03 -8.42 0.13
C GLY A 128 -3.83 -9.61 -0.41
N ASP A 129 -4.79 -10.03 0.40
CA ASP A 129 -5.58 -11.23 0.25
C ASP A 129 -4.72 -12.48 0.02
N MET A 130 -3.58 -12.51 0.73
CA MET A 130 -2.67 -13.64 0.71
C MET A 130 -3.28 -14.84 1.43
N VAL A 131 -4.08 -14.60 2.46
CA VAL A 131 -4.89 -15.61 3.16
C VAL A 131 -6.37 -15.29 3.04
N SER A 132 -7.22 -16.31 3.03
CA SER A 132 -8.68 -16.12 3.00
C SER A 132 -9.25 -15.63 4.33
N PHE A 133 -8.52 -15.85 5.43
CA PHE A 133 -8.83 -15.43 6.80
C PHE A 133 -7.55 -15.49 7.63
N PRO A 134 -7.43 -14.76 8.76
CA PRO A 134 -6.17 -14.61 9.53
C PRO A 134 -5.81 -15.88 10.33
N SER A 135 -5.57 -16.98 9.65
CA SER A 135 -5.15 -18.26 10.22
C SER A 135 -3.65 -18.25 10.56
N GLU A 136 -3.28 -18.80 11.71
CA GLU A 136 -1.86 -18.98 12.07
C GLU A 136 -1.17 -19.95 11.11
N ALA A 137 -1.81 -21.07 10.82
CA ALA A 137 -1.26 -22.10 9.92
C ALA A 137 -1.07 -21.58 8.50
N GLY A 138 -1.99 -20.73 8.01
CA GLY A 138 -1.90 -20.10 6.69
C GLY A 138 -0.73 -19.13 6.60
N VAL A 139 -0.60 -18.24 7.59
CA VAL A 139 0.50 -17.26 7.63
C VAL A 139 1.86 -17.93 7.83
N GLU A 140 1.97 -18.91 8.73
CA GLU A 140 3.20 -19.67 8.94
C GLU A 140 3.67 -20.37 7.66
N TRP A 141 2.75 -21.05 6.96
CA TRP A 141 3.08 -21.71 5.70
C TRP A 141 3.49 -20.70 4.61
N LEU A 142 2.79 -19.57 4.51
CA LEU A 142 3.14 -18.51 3.56
C LEU A 142 4.55 -17.98 3.81
N VAL A 143 4.88 -17.65 5.06
CA VAL A 143 6.20 -17.15 5.46
C VAL A 143 7.28 -18.20 5.17
N GLU A 144 7.03 -19.49 5.44
CA GLU A 144 7.93 -20.57 5.08
C GLU A 144 8.23 -20.58 3.58
N LYS A 145 7.18 -20.53 2.74
CA LYS A 145 7.33 -20.53 1.27
C LYS A 145 8.04 -19.30 0.73
N LEU A 146 7.77 -18.13 1.30
CA LEU A 146 8.50 -16.90 0.96
C LEU A 146 9.99 -17.00 1.33
N ASN A 147 10.31 -17.51 2.51
CA ASN A 147 11.70 -17.72 2.95
C ASN A 147 12.46 -18.71 2.03
N GLU A 148 11.82 -19.78 1.57
CA GLU A 148 12.40 -20.76 0.63
C GLU A 148 12.83 -20.10 -0.71
N THR A 149 12.26 -18.95 -1.07
CA THR A 149 12.67 -18.23 -2.27
C THR A 149 14.01 -17.54 -2.16
N GLY A 150 14.42 -17.15 -0.94
CA GLY A 150 15.56 -16.28 -0.70
C GLY A 150 15.39 -14.85 -1.20
N LEU A 151 14.19 -14.47 -1.68
CA LEU A 151 13.88 -13.13 -2.18
C LEU A 151 13.37 -12.25 -1.03
N ARG A 152 13.68 -10.96 -1.10
CA ARG A 152 13.09 -9.98 -0.20
C ARG A 152 11.64 -9.72 -0.61
N TRP A 153 10.73 -9.59 0.36
CA TRP A 153 9.35 -9.23 0.09
C TRP A 153 8.88 -8.03 0.90
N TYR A 154 7.86 -7.36 0.37
CA TYR A 154 7.12 -6.29 1.01
C TYR A 154 5.63 -6.62 0.91
N TYR A 155 4.88 -6.40 1.97
CA TYR A 155 3.51 -6.84 2.10
C TYR A 155 2.62 -5.73 2.62
N ILE A 156 1.42 -5.60 2.06
CA ILE A 156 0.32 -4.84 2.61
C ILE A 156 -0.91 -5.74 2.68
N SER A 157 -1.77 -5.57 3.70
CA SER A 157 -2.96 -6.41 3.85
C SER A 157 -4.05 -6.09 2.83
N GLY A 158 -4.77 -7.15 2.44
CA GLY A 158 -6.08 -7.03 1.81
C GLY A 158 -7.20 -7.22 2.84
N ASN A 159 -8.42 -7.14 2.36
CA ASN A 159 -9.59 -7.19 3.22
C ASN A 159 -9.85 -8.58 3.83
N HIS A 160 -9.42 -9.67 3.20
CA HIS A 160 -9.51 -11.02 3.74
C HIS A 160 -8.43 -11.33 4.77
N ASP A 161 -7.26 -10.73 4.70
CA ASP A 161 -6.10 -11.09 5.52
C ASP A 161 -6.33 -10.92 7.03
N TRP A 162 -7.20 -10.01 7.44
CA TRP A 162 -7.56 -9.72 8.84
C TRP A 162 -9.03 -9.97 9.16
N HIS A 163 -9.81 -10.45 8.21
CA HIS A 163 -11.27 -10.58 8.33
C HIS A 163 -11.70 -12.03 8.54
N TYR A 164 -12.60 -12.25 9.53
CA TYR A 164 -13.42 -13.45 9.65
C TYR A 164 -14.86 -13.06 9.34
N GLU A 165 -15.44 -13.51 8.23
CA GLU A 165 -16.77 -13.13 7.78
C GLU A 165 -17.85 -13.39 8.83
N GLY A 166 -18.49 -12.30 9.30
CA GLY A 166 -19.53 -12.35 10.32
C GLY A 166 -19.02 -12.35 11.76
N LEU A 167 -17.71 -12.23 12.00
CA LEU A 167 -17.20 -11.99 13.35
C LEU A 167 -17.61 -10.58 13.79
N PRO A 168 -18.24 -10.43 14.98
CA PRO A 168 -18.66 -9.12 15.47
C PRO A 168 -17.48 -8.15 15.68
N GLY A 169 -17.67 -6.90 15.30
CA GLY A 169 -16.72 -5.80 15.42
C GLY A 169 -16.75 -4.89 14.20
N SER A 170 -16.28 -3.67 14.35
CA SER A 170 -16.06 -2.79 13.21
C SER A 170 -14.81 -3.21 12.42
N GLU A 171 -14.74 -2.85 11.16
CA GLU A 171 -13.57 -3.16 10.31
C GLU A 171 -12.27 -2.60 10.90
N ILE A 172 -12.32 -1.40 11.45
CA ILE A 172 -11.15 -0.76 12.10
C ILE A 172 -10.70 -1.58 13.31
N GLU A 173 -11.66 -2.02 14.16
CA GLU A 173 -11.34 -2.85 15.34
C GLU A 173 -10.79 -4.20 14.94
N LEU A 174 -11.45 -4.90 14.00
CA LEU A 174 -11.04 -6.23 13.53
C LEU A 174 -9.66 -6.17 12.86
N ARG A 175 -9.41 -5.21 11.97
CA ARG A 175 -8.09 -5.01 11.39
C ARG A 175 -7.05 -4.69 12.46
N GLY A 176 -7.35 -3.77 13.37
CA GLY A 176 -6.48 -3.41 14.50
C GLY A 176 -6.15 -4.60 15.42
N GLN A 177 -7.06 -5.54 15.56
CA GLN A 177 -6.87 -6.76 16.34
C GLN A 177 -6.05 -7.82 15.60
N TRP A 178 -6.41 -8.13 14.35
CA TRP A 178 -5.92 -9.30 13.64
C TRP A 178 -4.61 -9.03 12.88
N ALA A 179 -4.43 -7.85 12.29
CA ALA A 179 -3.20 -7.53 11.57
C ALA A 179 -1.96 -7.67 12.47
N PRO A 180 -1.85 -7.04 13.64
CA PRO A 180 -0.68 -7.22 14.49
C PRO A 180 -0.60 -8.62 15.11
N LYS A 181 -1.74 -9.27 15.38
CA LYS A 181 -1.79 -10.59 16.04
C LYS A 181 -1.36 -11.72 15.10
N ARG A 182 -1.67 -11.64 13.81
CA ARG A 182 -1.47 -12.73 12.84
C ARG A 182 -0.48 -12.37 11.74
N LEU A 183 -0.57 -11.17 11.19
CA LEU A 183 0.16 -10.78 9.99
C LEU A 183 1.55 -10.18 10.27
N GLY A 184 1.89 -9.97 11.56
CA GLY A 184 3.19 -9.43 11.98
C GLY A 184 4.41 -10.03 11.27
N PRO A 185 4.51 -11.36 11.09
CA PRO A 185 5.61 -12.00 10.38
C PRO A 185 5.77 -11.58 8.91
N LEU A 186 4.68 -11.13 8.25
CA LEU A 186 4.71 -10.68 6.86
C LEU A 186 5.25 -9.25 6.72
N TYR A 187 5.09 -8.41 7.74
CA TYR A 187 5.49 -7.01 7.72
C TYR A 187 6.97 -6.75 8.06
N HIS A 188 7.69 -7.73 8.60
CA HIS A 188 9.10 -7.56 9.02
C HIS A 188 9.35 -6.38 9.98
N GLY A 189 8.37 -6.00 10.77
CA GLY A 189 8.44 -4.87 11.70
C GLY A 189 8.06 -3.51 11.08
N GLU A 190 7.69 -3.46 9.81
CA GLU A 190 7.14 -2.26 9.19
C GLU A 190 5.75 -1.92 9.75
N ASN A 191 5.33 -0.67 9.60
CA ASN A 191 4.00 -0.23 10.01
C ASN A 191 2.93 -0.87 9.12
N PRO A 192 1.97 -1.65 9.66
CA PRO A 192 0.93 -2.31 8.87
C PRO A 192 0.03 -1.36 8.06
N LEU A 193 -0.09 -0.10 8.47
CA LEU A 193 -0.95 0.87 7.77
C LEU A 193 -0.24 1.54 6.60
N MET A 194 1.06 1.79 6.72
CA MET A 194 1.83 2.50 5.70
C MET A 194 3.33 2.41 5.96
N TYR A 195 4.09 2.22 4.93
CA TYR A 195 5.54 2.36 4.95
C TYR A 195 6.07 2.58 3.53
N ALA A 196 7.32 2.97 3.42
CA ALA A 196 7.97 3.15 2.13
C ALA A 196 9.41 2.66 2.17
N VAL A 197 9.84 2.08 1.06
CA VAL A 197 11.21 1.60 0.89
C VAL A 197 11.84 2.14 -0.38
N ASP A 198 13.13 2.40 -0.35
CA ASP A 198 13.90 2.74 -1.54
C ASP A 198 14.43 1.47 -2.20
N ILE A 199 14.12 1.29 -3.47
CA ILE A 199 14.66 0.20 -4.29
C ILE A 199 15.43 0.85 -5.45
N LYS A 200 16.73 1.01 -5.26
CA LYS A 200 17.66 1.54 -6.29
C LYS A 200 17.23 2.90 -6.85
N GLY A 201 16.68 3.77 -6.00
CA GLY A 201 16.25 5.12 -6.36
C GLY A 201 14.81 5.23 -6.85
N VAL A 202 14.03 4.16 -6.79
CA VAL A 202 12.57 4.15 -6.93
C VAL A 202 11.93 3.92 -5.57
N ARG A 203 10.98 4.75 -5.21
CA ARG A 203 10.26 4.66 -3.93
C ARG A 203 9.07 3.74 -4.07
N LEU A 204 9.06 2.60 -3.38
CA LEU A 204 7.89 1.74 -3.24
C LEU A 204 7.14 2.17 -1.98
N LEU A 205 5.93 2.69 -2.14
CA LEU A 205 5.00 3.03 -1.07
C LEU A 205 4.01 1.87 -0.91
N MET A 206 3.81 1.44 0.33
CA MET A 206 2.81 0.43 0.69
C MET A 206 1.81 1.10 1.63
N ILE A 207 0.54 1.20 1.20
CA ILE A 207 -0.53 1.87 1.95
C ILE A 207 -1.74 0.94 2.04
N ASP A 208 -2.18 0.65 3.27
CA ASP A 208 -3.34 -0.20 3.54
C ASP A 208 -4.65 0.56 3.32
N ASP A 209 -5.42 0.12 2.35
CA ASP A 209 -6.77 0.59 2.07
C ASP A 209 -7.82 -0.52 2.22
N SER A 210 -7.47 -1.60 2.88
CA SER A 210 -8.28 -2.83 2.99
C SER A 210 -9.63 -2.67 3.70
N THR A 211 -9.89 -1.49 4.29
CA THR A 211 -11.20 -1.08 4.82
C THR A 211 -11.99 -0.17 3.87
N ASN A 212 -11.61 -0.06 2.59
CA ASN A 212 -12.13 0.92 1.62
C ASN A 212 -11.90 2.39 2.02
N GLU A 213 -11.16 2.65 3.09
CA GLU A 213 -10.92 4.01 3.59
C GLU A 213 -9.43 4.27 3.84
N ILE A 214 -9.06 5.52 3.69
CA ILE A 214 -7.73 6.05 4.00
C ILE A 214 -7.81 6.88 5.27
N LEU A 215 -6.89 6.63 6.19
CA LEU A 215 -6.78 7.38 7.44
C LEU A 215 -6.01 8.72 7.24
N PRO A 216 -6.25 9.74 8.08
CA PRO A 216 -5.54 11.01 7.98
C PRO A 216 -4.01 10.87 8.02
N GLU A 217 -3.48 10.00 8.85
CA GLU A 217 -2.04 9.73 8.94
C GLU A 217 -1.46 9.09 7.67
N GLN A 218 -2.24 8.26 6.96
CA GLN A 218 -1.83 7.68 5.68
C GLN A 218 -1.75 8.75 4.58
N LEU A 219 -2.68 9.71 4.56
CA LEU A 219 -2.64 10.83 3.63
C LEU A 219 -1.43 11.74 3.89
N GLU A 220 -1.13 12.05 5.15
CA GLU A 220 0.05 12.86 5.51
C GLU A 220 1.35 12.12 5.19
N PHE A 221 1.40 10.81 5.41
CA PHE A 221 2.52 9.98 5.00
C PHE A 221 2.71 10.06 3.47
N PHE A 222 1.66 9.87 2.69
CA PHE A 222 1.72 9.99 1.23
C PHE A 222 2.26 11.35 0.78
N ARG A 223 1.77 12.44 1.37
CA ARG A 223 2.24 13.81 1.08
C ARG A 223 3.72 13.99 1.35
N THR A 224 4.17 13.45 2.48
CA THR A 224 5.60 13.49 2.88
C THR A 224 6.46 12.78 1.87
N GLU A 225 6.09 11.57 1.46
CA GLU A 225 6.83 10.77 0.49
C GLU A 225 6.79 11.40 -0.92
N ALA A 226 5.65 11.90 -1.34
CA ALA A 226 5.51 12.58 -2.63
C ALA A 226 6.38 13.85 -2.74
N ALA A 227 6.51 14.59 -1.64
CA ALA A 227 7.33 15.80 -1.57
C ALA A 227 8.85 15.53 -1.73
N LEU A 228 9.31 14.28 -1.55
CA LEU A 228 10.71 13.90 -1.80
C LEU A 228 11.09 13.98 -3.29
N GLY A 229 10.09 13.97 -4.19
CA GLY A 229 10.31 14.08 -5.64
C GLY A 229 10.93 12.83 -6.28
N GLN A 230 11.19 11.77 -5.54
CA GLN A 230 11.64 10.48 -6.07
C GLN A 230 10.52 9.82 -6.89
N PRO A 231 10.84 9.10 -7.98
CA PRO A 231 9.85 8.31 -8.70
C PRO A 231 9.24 7.26 -7.77
N MET A 232 7.90 7.17 -7.77
CA MET A 232 7.16 6.33 -6.84
C MET A 232 6.31 5.28 -7.55
N ILE A 233 6.20 4.10 -6.94
CA ILE A 233 5.13 3.13 -7.19
C ILE A 233 4.33 2.99 -5.90
N LEU A 234 3.02 3.09 -6.00
CA LEU A 234 2.11 2.88 -4.89
C LEU A 234 1.52 1.46 -4.97
N GLY A 235 1.79 0.65 -3.94
CA GLY A 235 1.15 -0.64 -3.70
C GLY A 235 0.00 -0.49 -2.73
N MET A 236 -1.19 -0.90 -3.14
CA MET A 236 -2.43 -0.95 -2.35
C MET A 236 -3.15 -2.26 -2.65
N HIS A 237 -4.17 -2.62 -1.88
CA HIS A 237 -4.97 -3.78 -2.22
C HIS A 237 -6.14 -3.42 -3.12
N ILE A 238 -7.02 -2.51 -2.69
CA ILE A 238 -8.22 -2.10 -3.43
C ILE A 238 -7.85 -1.05 -4.49
N PRO A 239 -8.27 -1.22 -5.75
CA PRO A 239 -7.98 -0.23 -6.80
C PRO A 239 -8.60 1.14 -6.49
N LEU A 240 -7.88 2.21 -6.82
CA LEU A 240 -8.48 3.54 -6.85
C LEU A 240 -9.60 3.58 -7.89
N TYR A 241 -10.68 4.26 -7.56
CA TYR A 241 -11.81 4.41 -8.48
C TYR A 241 -11.36 4.91 -9.85
N ALA A 242 -11.72 4.16 -10.87
CA ALA A 242 -11.63 4.51 -12.28
C ALA A 242 -13.05 4.60 -12.86
N GLU A 243 -13.31 5.59 -13.69
CA GLU A 243 -14.61 5.74 -14.32
C GLU A 243 -14.99 4.48 -15.12
N GLY A 244 -16.21 3.98 -14.92
CA GLY A 244 -16.71 2.75 -15.53
C GLY A 244 -16.49 1.48 -14.71
N ARG A 245 -15.86 1.57 -13.53
CA ARG A 245 -15.81 0.45 -12.58
C ARG A 245 -17.00 0.46 -11.63
N ASP A 246 -17.40 -0.73 -11.20
CA ASP A 246 -18.43 -0.90 -10.21
C ASP A 246 -18.04 -0.28 -8.86
N LEU A 247 -19.04 0.10 -8.07
CA LEU A 247 -18.87 0.79 -6.78
C LEU A 247 -18.01 0.00 -5.79
N GLY A 248 -18.20 -1.32 -5.71
CA GLY A 248 -17.47 -2.21 -4.80
C GLY A 248 -15.99 -2.39 -5.15
N PHE A 249 -15.52 -1.87 -6.29
CA PHE A 249 -14.16 -2.09 -6.80
C PHE A 249 -13.36 -0.79 -6.94
N GLY A 250 -13.70 0.26 -6.18
CA GLY A 250 -13.01 1.52 -6.36
C GLY A 250 -12.90 2.35 -5.08
N CYS A 251 -11.72 2.33 -4.44
CA CYS A 251 -11.41 3.23 -3.34
C CYS A 251 -11.49 4.70 -3.83
N GLY A 252 -12.28 5.50 -3.13
CA GLY A 252 -12.53 6.90 -3.52
C GLY A 252 -13.60 7.09 -4.59
N HIS A 253 -14.50 6.11 -4.81
CA HIS A 253 -15.65 6.29 -5.68
C HIS A 253 -16.63 7.31 -5.09
N PRO A 254 -17.06 8.33 -5.85
CA PRO A 254 -17.89 9.43 -5.32
C PRO A 254 -19.26 8.99 -4.79
N ASP A 255 -19.83 7.92 -5.37
CA ASP A 255 -21.16 7.42 -5.02
C ASP A 255 -21.13 6.18 -4.09
N TRP A 256 -19.93 5.77 -3.61
CA TRP A 256 -19.82 4.65 -2.70
C TRP A 256 -20.42 4.97 -1.33
N ASN A 257 -21.38 4.18 -0.92
CA ASN A 257 -22.04 4.25 0.39
C ASN A 257 -22.95 3.05 0.61
N ALA A 258 -23.55 2.94 1.81
CA ALA A 258 -24.43 1.84 2.19
C ALA A 258 -25.71 1.70 1.34
N GLN A 259 -26.10 2.70 0.56
CA GLN A 259 -27.30 2.64 -0.31
C GLN A 259 -26.97 2.09 -1.70
N HIS A 260 -25.75 2.36 -2.18
CA HIS A 260 -25.36 2.05 -3.55
C HIS A 260 -24.46 0.81 -3.67
N ASP A 261 -23.76 0.44 -2.61
CA ASP A 261 -22.90 -0.74 -2.58
C ASP A 261 -23.26 -1.67 -1.42
N HIS A 262 -23.53 -2.94 -1.75
CA HIS A 262 -23.98 -3.98 -0.82
C HIS A 262 -22.95 -5.09 -0.64
N VAL A 263 -21.69 -4.90 -1.07
CA VAL A 263 -20.62 -5.90 -0.92
C VAL A 263 -20.41 -6.29 0.55
N TRP A 264 -20.56 -5.33 1.48
CA TRP A 264 -20.51 -5.58 2.91
C TRP A 264 -21.49 -6.65 3.40
N GLU A 265 -22.67 -6.78 2.78
CA GLU A 265 -23.66 -7.82 3.12
C GLU A 265 -23.17 -9.22 2.73
N ILE A 266 -22.56 -9.34 1.54
CA ILE A 266 -22.01 -10.59 1.01
C ILE A 266 -20.89 -11.09 1.89
N GLU A 267 -20.01 -10.19 2.31
CA GLU A 267 -18.85 -10.49 3.16
C GLU A 267 -19.20 -10.48 4.66
N ARG A 268 -20.48 -10.23 5.02
CA ARG A 268 -20.97 -10.14 6.40
C ARG A 268 -20.16 -9.18 7.26
N ARG A 269 -19.84 -8.03 6.68
CA ARG A 269 -19.11 -6.95 7.33
C ARG A 269 -20.03 -5.92 7.96
N GLU A 270 -19.44 -4.98 8.68
CA GLU A 270 -20.09 -3.74 9.08
C GLU A 270 -20.67 -3.01 7.86
N ARG A 271 -21.84 -2.42 8.04
CA ARG A 271 -22.49 -1.65 6.99
C ARG A 271 -21.65 -0.43 6.59
N TRP A 272 -21.50 -0.20 5.28
CA TRP A 272 -20.85 0.99 4.79
C TRP A 272 -21.47 2.28 5.34
N PRO A 273 -20.68 3.38 5.51
CA PRO A 273 -21.23 4.67 5.92
C PRO A 273 -22.29 5.19 4.96
N GLU A 274 -23.40 5.73 5.48
CA GLU A 274 -24.44 6.38 4.65
C GLU A 274 -23.91 7.60 3.88
N THR A 275 -22.90 8.28 4.43
CA THR A 275 -22.27 9.46 3.85
C THR A 275 -21.23 9.14 2.78
N GLY A 276 -20.93 7.86 2.54
CA GLY A 276 -19.88 7.42 1.65
C GLY A 276 -18.48 7.65 2.20
N HIS A 277 -17.49 7.68 1.30
CA HIS A 277 -16.09 7.87 1.66
C HIS A 277 -15.84 9.14 2.45
N SER A 278 -14.86 9.06 3.36
CA SER A 278 -14.34 10.24 4.08
C SER A 278 -13.71 11.26 3.12
N ALA A 279 -13.69 12.52 3.56
CA ALA A 279 -12.98 13.57 2.82
C ALA A 279 -11.49 13.25 2.64
N THR A 280 -10.90 12.50 3.56
CA THR A 280 -9.51 12.04 3.53
C THR A 280 -9.29 11.06 2.38
N THR A 281 -10.15 10.06 2.21
CA THR A 281 -10.06 9.08 1.13
C THR A 281 -10.20 9.75 -0.25
N LEU A 282 -11.18 10.65 -0.38
CA LEU A 282 -11.37 11.42 -1.62
C LEU A 282 -10.18 12.35 -1.93
N ALA A 283 -9.57 12.95 -0.90
CA ALA A 283 -8.37 13.76 -1.05
C ALA A 283 -7.17 12.91 -1.46
N PHE A 284 -6.96 11.76 -0.81
CA PHE A 284 -5.88 10.83 -1.12
C PHE A 284 -5.92 10.41 -2.60
N ARG A 285 -7.06 9.91 -3.08
CA ARG A 285 -7.22 9.56 -4.49
C ARG A 285 -6.82 10.71 -5.41
N ARG A 286 -7.35 11.91 -5.16
CA ARG A 286 -7.05 13.09 -5.98
C ARG A 286 -5.55 13.43 -5.97
N GLU A 287 -4.90 13.37 -4.82
CA GLU A 287 -3.51 13.74 -4.65
C GLU A 287 -2.56 12.70 -5.22
N VAL A 288 -2.87 11.40 -5.10
CA VAL A 288 -2.14 10.31 -5.76
C VAL A 288 -2.12 10.51 -7.28
N LEU A 289 -3.28 10.78 -7.86
CA LEU A 289 -3.42 10.98 -9.31
C LEU A 289 -2.80 12.29 -9.82
N ALA A 290 -2.59 13.26 -8.93
CA ALA A 290 -1.96 14.54 -9.26
C ALA A 290 -0.45 14.56 -8.99
N ALA A 291 0.12 13.55 -8.33
CA ALA A 291 1.53 13.52 -7.95
C ALA A 291 2.44 13.36 -9.18
N PRO A 292 3.32 14.35 -9.48
CA PRO A 292 4.09 14.36 -10.73
C PRO A 292 5.17 13.28 -10.81
N ASN A 293 5.54 12.69 -9.67
CA ASN A 293 6.52 11.62 -9.54
C ASN A 293 5.89 10.23 -9.34
N MET A 294 4.56 10.10 -9.45
CA MET A 294 3.88 8.82 -9.45
C MET A 294 4.07 8.11 -10.79
N LEU A 295 4.72 6.95 -10.77
CA LEU A 295 4.90 6.10 -11.95
C LEU A 295 3.69 5.22 -12.20
N ALA A 296 3.19 4.60 -11.14
CA ALA A 296 2.02 3.72 -11.21
C ALA A 296 1.40 3.48 -9.83
N VAL A 297 0.12 3.13 -9.85
CA VAL A 297 -0.56 2.43 -8.75
C VAL A 297 -0.65 0.95 -9.13
N VAL A 298 -0.38 0.04 -8.19
CA VAL A 298 -0.46 -1.41 -8.41
C VAL A 298 -1.35 -2.01 -7.32
N THR A 299 -2.36 -2.77 -7.71
CA THR A 299 -3.42 -3.25 -6.81
C THR A 299 -3.85 -4.68 -7.13
N GLY A 300 -4.74 -5.25 -6.32
CA GLY A 300 -5.38 -6.56 -6.52
C GLY A 300 -6.91 -6.47 -6.44
N HIS A 301 -7.51 -7.26 -5.54
CA HIS A 301 -8.90 -7.22 -5.08
C HIS A 301 -9.96 -7.68 -6.08
N ILE A 302 -9.96 -7.20 -7.31
CA ILE A 302 -11.00 -7.52 -8.29
C ILE A 302 -10.75 -8.84 -9.06
N HIS A 303 -9.69 -9.54 -8.74
CA HIS A 303 -9.30 -10.86 -9.27
C HIS A 303 -9.06 -10.89 -10.79
N GLN A 304 -9.24 -9.80 -11.48
CA GLN A 304 -9.11 -9.69 -12.95
C GLN A 304 -8.00 -8.73 -13.32
N LYS A 305 -7.20 -9.14 -14.31
CA LYS A 305 -6.18 -8.26 -14.86
C LYS A 305 -6.79 -7.03 -15.50
N SER A 306 -6.31 -5.87 -15.10
CA SER A 306 -6.72 -4.60 -15.68
C SER A 306 -5.57 -3.60 -15.75
N LEU A 307 -5.70 -2.67 -16.69
CA LEU A 307 -4.88 -1.47 -16.79
C LEU A 307 -5.82 -0.29 -16.99
N ASP A 308 -5.86 0.61 -16.02
CA ASP A 308 -6.59 1.86 -16.10
C ASP A 308 -5.60 3.03 -16.28
N ILE A 309 -5.97 4.03 -17.04
CA ILE A 309 -5.21 5.29 -17.10
C ILE A 309 -6.09 6.38 -16.53
N ILE A 310 -5.79 6.81 -15.31
CA ILE A 310 -6.60 7.78 -14.56
C ILE A 310 -5.83 9.09 -14.47
N GLY A 311 -6.30 10.13 -15.18
CA GLY A 311 -5.61 11.42 -15.18
C GLY A 311 -4.15 11.37 -15.70
N GLY A 312 -3.80 10.34 -16.46
CA GLY A 312 -2.44 10.10 -16.95
C GLY A 312 -1.61 9.14 -16.08
N THR A 313 -2.08 8.79 -14.89
CA THR A 313 -1.43 7.80 -14.00
C THR A 313 -1.92 6.39 -14.33
N PRO A 314 -1.04 5.45 -14.68
CA PRO A 314 -1.42 4.06 -14.89
C PRO A 314 -1.70 3.37 -13.56
N GLN A 315 -2.79 2.61 -13.51
CA GLN A 315 -3.14 1.71 -12.43
C GLN A 315 -3.22 0.29 -12.96
N PHE A 316 -2.40 -0.60 -12.42
CA PHE A 316 -2.41 -2.02 -12.74
C PHE A 316 -3.17 -2.78 -11.66
N VAL A 317 -4.14 -3.57 -12.08
CA VAL A 317 -4.76 -4.57 -11.23
C VAL A 317 -4.16 -5.92 -11.57
N VAL A 318 -3.55 -6.57 -10.58
CA VAL A 318 -2.93 -7.88 -10.72
C VAL A 318 -4.02 -8.94 -10.71
N PRO A 319 -4.02 -9.91 -11.64
CA PRO A 319 -4.98 -11.01 -11.60
C PRO A 319 -4.71 -11.90 -10.39
N MET A 320 -5.76 -12.53 -9.86
CA MET A 320 -5.65 -13.34 -8.64
C MET A 320 -4.60 -14.44 -8.73
N ASN A 321 -3.76 -14.53 -7.73
CA ASN A 321 -2.72 -15.56 -7.66
C ASN A 321 -3.28 -16.95 -7.35
N ALA A 322 -4.47 -17.06 -6.73
CA ALA A 322 -5.18 -18.33 -6.59
C ALA A 322 -5.38 -19.05 -7.96
N ALA A 323 -5.34 -18.31 -9.06
CA ALA A 323 -5.37 -18.84 -10.43
C ALA A 323 -4.02 -18.65 -11.17
N GLY A 324 -2.91 -18.49 -10.46
CA GLY A 324 -1.57 -18.36 -11.04
C GLY A 324 -1.22 -16.96 -11.58
N GLY A 325 -2.02 -15.93 -11.24
CA GLY A 325 -1.80 -14.55 -11.67
C GLY A 325 -0.61 -13.89 -10.98
N TYR A 326 0.03 -12.96 -11.67
CA TYR A 326 1.13 -12.11 -11.19
C TYR A 326 1.37 -10.95 -12.15
N LEU A 327 2.19 -9.97 -11.73
CA LEU A 327 2.67 -8.89 -12.60
C LEU A 327 4.19 -8.71 -12.41
N GLN A 328 4.94 -8.59 -13.50
CA GLN A 328 6.33 -8.18 -13.51
C GLN A 328 6.39 -6.68 -13.82
N VAL A 329 7.05 -5.90 -12.95
CA VAL A 329 7.27 -4.49 -13.17
C VAL A 329 8.76 -4.24 -13.33
N GLU A 330 9.14 -3.65 -14.46
CA GLU A 330 10.52 -3.26 -14.76
C GLU A 330 10.57 -1.74 -14.91
N ILE A 331 11.43 -1.08 -14.13
CA ILE A 331 11.74 0.32 -14.32
C ILE A 331 13.16 0.39 -14.87
N LEU A 332 13.27 0.88 -16.07
CA LEU A 332 14.50 0.82 -16.89
C LEU A 332 15.03 2.24 -17.13
N PRO A 333 16.36 2.44 -17.16
CA PRO A 333 16.91 3.70 -17.62
C PRO A 333 16.41 3.99 -19.06
N SER A 334 15.87 5.17 -19.30
CA SER A 334 15.68 5.62 -20.67
C SER A 334 17.08 5.94 -21.22
N GLY A 335 17.46 5.29 -22.31
CA GLY A 335 18.72 5.65 -22.97
C GLY A 335 18.69 7.13 -23.35
N ASN A 336 19.76 7.89 -23.02
CA ASN A 336 20.04 9.13 -23.72
C ASN A 336 20.14 8.75 -25.21
N ARG A 337 19.07 8.99 -25.96
CA ARG A 337 19.22 9.13 -27.41
C ARG A 337 20.01 10.43 -27.52
N GLY A 338 21.33 10.28 -27.62
CA GLY A 338 22.19 11.41 -27.96
C GLY A 338 21.59 12.10 -29.18
N GLU A 339 21.31 13.38 -29.03
CA GLU A 339 21.05 14.28 -30.13
C GLU A 339 22.25 14.29 -31.09
#